data_da99af6498b5d44078c8e470c3a20e58
#
_entry.id   da99af6498b5d44078c8e470c3a20e58
#
_cell.length_a   1.000
_cell.length_b   1.000
_cell.length_c   1.000
_cell.angle_alpha   90.00
_cell.angle_beta   90.00
_cell.angle_gamma   90.00
#
_symmetry.space_group_name_H-M   'P 1'
#
loop_
_entity.id
_entity.type
_entity.pdbx_description
1 polymer ?
#
loop_
_entity_poly.entity_id
_entity_poly.type
_entity_poly.pdbx_seq_one_letter_code
_entity_poly.pdbx_strand_id
1 'polypeptide(L)'
;MTTTPPPFSIRQAALPVYLPTLLFAAGESAFVPVIPVIAKNLGSDLAAAGIIAGMLTVGILIGDLPSGWIIARIGERAAMLWSTLIALIGGSIALLSTTPWMLGAGIFLIGIATASFALARHAFLTSFIPLSHRARSLSMLGGMFRGGSVMGPLAASAVLAATGNALAPFWLMVGFTLAAGAVLLFLPDPEKTFGVVRRVKDRTGHSVTAGELEVENEGHGLFKTIHKNLGALLRLGVAAGIIQILRAGRSVLLPLWAVSIGMRDADTALIIGIAAIVDFALFFTSGQVMDRYGRLAASVPTMLVMSVSFMVLSFTHGFAAVDVWFIALAMTLAIGNGLSSGIVLTLGADLADKKNPAQFLGAWRFTTDSGAAAGPLIIGGVIAISSISVAAFATGIIGLIGMGMMIRYVPRYTPAAQSKR
;
A
#
# COMPACT_ATOMS: atom_id res chain seq x y z
N MET A 1 8.16 43.89 -13.43
CA MET A 1 6.75 43.47 -13.37
C MET A 1 6.67 42.20 -12.56
N THR A 2 6.30 42.33 -11.30
CA THR A 2 6.07 41.16 -10.40
C THR A 2 4.68 40.61 -10.70
N THR A 3 4.61 39.66 -11.65
CA THR A 3 3.37 38.93 -11.89
C THR A 3 3.10 38.09 -10.65
N THR A 4 2.09 38.42 -9.88
CA THR A 4 1.56 37.55 -8.83
C THR A 4 1.25 36.18 -9.46
N PRO A 5 1.78 35.07 -8.90
CA PRO A 5 1.50 33.76 -9.43
C PRO A 5 -0.02 33.55 -9.46
N PRO A 6 -0.55 32.89 -10.49
CA PRO A 6 -1.98 32.64 -10.58
C PRO A 6 -2.46 31.86 -9.35
N PRO A 7 -3.72 32.09 -8.89
CA PRO A 7 -4.25 31.40 -7.72
C PRO A 7 -4.20 29.89 -7.95
N PHE A 8 -3.72 29.14 -6.97
CA PHE A 8 -3.59 27.69 -7.04
C PHE A 8 -4.95 27.03 -7.35
N SER A 9 -4.98 26.23 -8.41
CA SER A 9 -6.16 25.47 -8.80
C SER A 9 -5.88 23.96 -8.70
N ILE A 10 -6.72 23.24 -7.94
CA ILE A 10 -6.65 21.76 -7.84
C ILE A 10 -6.77 21.11 -9.23
N ARG A 11 -7.50 21.72 -10.16
CA ARG A 11 -7.63 21.23 -11.54
C ARG A 11 -6.30 21.25 -12.30
N GLN A 12 -5.44 22.23 -12.04
CA GLN A 12 -4.09 22.30 -12.64
C GLN A 12 -3.16 21.22 -12.12
N ALA A 13 -3.34 20.79 -10.85
CA ALA A 13 -2.60 19.69 -10.26
C ALA A 13 -3.15 18.30 -10.68
N ALA A 14 -4.36 18.24 -11.23
CA ALA A 14 -5.03 16.97 -11.51
C ALA A 14 -4.25 16.08 -12.48
N LEU A 15 -3.82 16.61 -13.61
CA LEU A 15 -3.09 15.86 -14.63
C LEU A 15 -1.67 15.48 -14.19
N PRO A 16 -0.81 16.41 -13.69
CA PRO A 16 0.59 16.07 -13.41
C PRO A 16 0.81 15.23 -12.14
N VAL A 17 -0.15 15.20 -11.23
CA VAL A 17 0.02 14.56 -9.92
C VAL A 17 -0.88 13.35 -9.76
N TYR A 18 -2.17 13.52 -10.03
CA TYR A 18 -3.15 12.49 -9.69
C TYR A 18 -3.26 11.42 -10.76
N LEU A 19 -3.14 11.80 -12.06
CA LEU A 19 -3.23 10.83 -13.15
C LEU A 19 -2.07 9.81 -13.15
N PRO A 20 -0.79 10.19 -13.00
CA PRO A 20 0.29 9.21 -12.87
C PRO A 20 0.09 8.27 -11.68
N THR A 21 -0.44 8.79 -10.55
CA THR A 21 -0.73 7.98 -9.37
C THR A 21 -1.81 6.94 -9.64
N LEU A 22 -2.92 7.35 -10.28
CA LEU A 22 -4.01 6.46 -10.65
C LEU A 22 -3.51 5.35 -11.58
N LEU A 23 -2.76 5.73 -12.63
CA LEU A 23 -2.25 4.79 -13.63
C LEU A 23 -1.23 3.82 -13.02
N PHE A 24 -0.27 4.32 -12.23
CA PHE A 24 0.73 3.47 -11.58
C PHE A 24 0.07 2.46 -10.63
N ALA A 25 -0.87 2.92 -9.80
CA ALA A 25 -1.62 2.06 -8.88
C ALA A 25 -2.52 1.05 -9.61
N ALA A 26 -3.12 1.43 -10.76
CA ALA A 26 -3.88 0.51 -11.59
C ALA A 26 -2.97 -0.57 -12.20
N GLY A 27 -1.79 -0.20 -12.67
CA GLY A 27 -0.79 -1.14 -13.17
C GLY A 27 -0.33 -2.13 -12.09
N GLU A 28 0.03 -1.61 -10.92
CA GLU A 28 0.46 -2.43 -9.78
C GLU A 28 -0.63 -3.42 -9.34
N SER A 29 -1.86 -2.95 -9.19
CA SER A 29 -2.94 -3.81 -8.69
C SER A 29 -3.50 -4.79 -9.72
N ALA A 30 -3.24 -4.59 -11.02
CA ALA A 30 -3.72 -5.47 -12.07
C ALA A 30 -3.10 -6.87 -12.01
N PHE A 31 -1.81 -6.99 -11.71
CA PHE A 31 -1.13 -8.28 -11.71
C PHE A 31 -1.18 -9.03 -10.37
N VAL A 32 -1.49 -8.35 -9.27
CA VAL A 32 -1.51 -8.97 -7.92
C VAL A 32 -2.37 -10.23 -7.85
N PRO A 33 -3.60 -10.29 -8.43
CA PRO A 33 -4.43 -11.50 -8.37
C PRO A 33 -3.84 -12.71 -9.08
N VAL A 34 -2.98 -12.51 -10.09
CA VAL A 34 -2.44 -13.58 -10.92
C VAL A 34 -1.06 -14.07 -10.51
N ILE A 35 -0.40 -13.41 -9.55
CA ILE A 35 0.93 -13.82 -9.08
C ILE A 35 0.96 -15.32 -8.68
N PRO A 36 0.04 -15.82 -7.82
CA PRO A 36 0.07 -17.22 -7.42
C PRO A 36 -0.16 -18.19 -8.58
N VAL A 37 -1.01 -17.82 -9.54
CA VAL A 37 -1.28 -18.61 -10.74
C VAL A 37 -0.03 -18.77 -11.58
N ILE A 38 0.66 -17.66 -11.88
CA ILE A 38 1.88 -17.68 -12.68
C ILE A 38 3.00 -18.42 -11.95
N ALA A 39 3.15 -18.21 -10.65
CA ALA A 39 4.11 -18.95 -9.84
C ALA A 39 3.87 -20.46 -9.92
N LYS A 40 2.60 -20.89 -9.80
CA LYS A 40 2.19 -22.30 -9.95
C LYS A 40 2.49 -22.83 -11.35
N ASN A 41 2.19 -22.07 -12.42
CA ASN A 41 2.48 -22.45 -13.80
C ASN A 41 3.98 -22.61 -14.07
N LEU A 42 4.83 -21.90 -13.29
CA LEU A 42 6.29 -22.03 -13.30
C LEU A 42 6.80 -23.17 -12.40
N GLY A 43 5.92 -23.99 -11.83
CA GLY A 43 6.24 -25.17 -11.03
C GLY A 43 6.39 -24.91 -9.53
N SER A 44 5.94 -23.75 -9.00
CA SER A 44 5.90 -23.50 -7.56
C SER A 44 4.79 -24.29 -6.89
N ASP A 45 5.04 -24.71 -5.65
CA ASP A 45 3.98 -25.06 -4.72
C ASP A 45 3.26 -23.81 -4.18
N LEU A 46 2.22 -24.01 -3.40
CA LEU A 46 1.39 -22.93 -2.86
C LEU A 46 2.17 -22.06 -1.85
N ALA A 47 3.13 -22.65 -1.12
CA ALA A 47 3.96 -21.96 -0.15
C ALA A 47 4.92 -20.99 -0.84
N ALA A 48 5.65 -21.46 -1.83
CA ALA A 48 6.55 -20.63 -2.63
C ALA A 48 5.78 -19.53 -3.37
N ALA A 49 4.58 -19.83 -3.93
CA ALA A 49 3.73 -18.83 -4.55
C ALA A 49 3.31 -17.71 -3.57
N GLY A 50 3.04 -18.04 -2.29
CA GLY A 50 2.77 -17.06 -1.25
C GLY A 50 3.97 -16.18 -0.94
N ILE A 51 5.17 -16.76 -0.84
CA ILE A 51 6.43 -16.02 -0.65
C ILE A 51 6.69 -15.08 -1.83
N ILE A 52 6.52 -15.59 -3.06
CA ILE A 52 6.71 -14.80 -4.29
C ILE A 52 5.74 -13.60 -4.32
N ALA A 53 4.47 -13.81 -3.99
CA ALA A 53 3.52 -12.71 -3.87
C ALA A 53 3.93 -11.69 -2.80
N GLY A 54 4.55 -12.14 -1.71
CA GLY A 54 5.10 -11.31 -0.66
C GLY A 54 6.32 -10.47 -1.07
N MET A 55 7.03 -10.83 -2.15
CA MET A 55 8.19 -10.06 -2.62
C MET A 55 7.83 -8.62 -2.97
N LEU A 56 6.57 -8.33 -3.31
CA LEU A 56 6.09 -6.97 -3.53
C LEU A 56 6.23 -6.12 -2.25
N THR A 57 5.70 -6.60 -1.14
CA THR A 57 5.73 -5.87 0.15
C THR A 57 7.12 -5.83 0.78
N VAL A 58 7.93 -6.87 0.57
CA VAL A 58 9.35 -6.87 0.95
C VAL A 58 10.12 -5.83 0.13
N GLY A 59 9.85 -5.74 -1.18
CA GLY A 59 10.42 -4.73 -2.05
C GLY A 59 10.05 -3.31 -1.62
N ILE A 60 8.79 -3.07 -1.24
CA ILE A 60 8.33 -1.80 -0.70
C ILE A 60 9.11 -1.45 0.58
N LEU A 61 9.19 -2.35 1.55
CA LEU A 61 9.89 -2.13 2.81
C LEU A 61 11.38 -1.77 2.59
N ILE A 62 12.05 -2.49 1.71
CA ILE A 62 13.47 -2.25 1.41
C ILE A 62 13.64 -0.97 0.60
N GLY A 63 12.74 -0.72 -0.35
CA GLY A 63 12.76 0.48 -1.18
C GLY A 63 12.51 1.77 -0.40
N ASP A 64 11.72 1.73 0.65
CA ASP A 64 11.44 2.90 1.51
C ASP A 64 12.71 3.46 2.16
N LEU A 65 13.69 2.61 2.50
CA LEU A 65 14.90 3.03 3.19
C LEU A 65 15.76 4.05 2.40
N PRO A 66 16.11 3.80 1.12
CA PRO A 66 16.92 4.74 0.35
C PRO A 66 16.09 5.84 -0.33
N SER A 67 14.78 5.65 -0.48
CA SER A 67 13.96 6.52 -1.33
C SER A 67 13.98 7.98 -0.90
N GLY A 68 13.90 8.28 0.40
CA GLY A 68 13.95 9.66 0.89
C GLY A 68 15.24 10.38 0.51
N TRP A 69 16.38 9.71 0.68
CA TRP A 69 17.68 10.26 0.33
C TRP A 69 17.87 10.40 -1.19
N ILE A 70 17.37 9.44 -1.98
CA ILE A 70 17.42 9.51 -3.45
C ILE A 70 16.60 10.70 -3.94
N ILE A 71 15.36 10.84 -3.46
CA ILE A 71 14.44 11.92 -3.83
C ILE A 71 15.04 13.29 -3.55
N ALA A 72 15.65 13.48 -2.37
CA ALA A 72 16.31 14.72 -2.01
C ALA A 72 17.48 15.10 -2.93
N ARG A 73 18.11 14.11 -3.60
CA ARG A 73 19.23 14.36 -4.54
C ARG A 73 18.84 14.56 -5.97
N ILE A 74 17.88 13.79 -6.49
CA ILE A 74 17.51 13.83 -7.90
C ILE A 74 16.21 14.59 -8.17
N GLY A 75 15.46 14.96 -7.12
CA GLY A 75 14.17 15.63 -7.20
C GLY A 75 12.98 14.70 -7.39
N GLU A 76 11.80 15.18 -7.02
CA GLU A 76 10.57 14.37 -6.97
C GLU A 76 10.16 13.82 -8.35
N ARG A 77 10.23 14.67 -9.40
CA ARG A 77 9.84 14.25 -10.76
C ARG A 77 10.78 13.20 -11.32
N ALA A 78 12.09 13.40 -11.18
CA ALA A 78 13.08 12.43 -11.65
C ALA A 78 12.94 11.12 -10.90
N ALA A 79 12.72 11.15 -9.58
CA ALA A 79 12.48 9.95 -8.78
C ALA A 79 11.26 9.16 -9.24
N MET A 80 10.13 9.83 -9.57
CA MET A 80 8.96 9.17 -10.15
C MET A 80 9.26 8.53 -11.51
N LEU A 81 10.03 9.19 -12.38
CA LEU A 81 10.43 8.64 -13.68
C LEU A 81 11.36 7.43 -13.54
N TRP A 82 12.32 7.48 -12.63
CA TRP A 82 13.18 6.33 -12.33
C TRP A 82 12.37 5.17 -11.73
N SER A 83 11.38 5.47 -10.88
CA SER A 83 10.48 4.45 -10.36
C SER A 83 9.67 3.78 -11.48
N THR A 84 9.15 4.54 -12.45
CA THR A 84 8.45 3.93 -13.60
C THR A 84 9.39 3.05 -14.43
N LEU A 85 10.64 3.46 -14.62
CA LEU A 85 11.63 2.66 -15.34
C LEU A 85 11.96 1.35 -14.59
N ILE A 86 12.18 1.42 -13.27
CA ILE A 86 12.45 0.24 -12.44
C ILE A 86 11.23 -0.70 -12.45
N ALA A 87 10.00 -0.17 -12.37
CA ALA A 87 8.79 -0.97 -12.46
C ALA A 87 8.66 -1.67 -13.83
N LEU A 88 9.01 -1.00 -14.92
CA LEU A 88 9.02 -1.59 -16.27
C LEU A 88 10.07 -2.70 -16.39
N ILE A 89 11.27 -2.51 -15.83
CA ILE A 89 12.30 -3.54 -15.78
C ILE A 89 11.80 -4.74 -14.96
N GLY A 90 11.24 -4.51 -13.77
CA GLY A 90 10.66 -5.56 -12.93
C GLY A 90 9.54 -6.31 -13.63
N GLY A 91 8.62 -5.60 -14.30
CA GLY A 91 7.55 -6.18 -15.10
C GLY A 91 8.06 -6.99 -16.28
N SER A 92 9.10 -6.54 -16.97
CA SER A 92 9.73 -7.28 -18.05
C SER A 92 10.39 -8.57 -17.54
N ILE A 93 11.09 -8.52 -16.39
CA ILE A 93 11.65 -9.72 -15.74
C ILE A 93 10.52 -10.69 -15.38
N ALA A 94 9.41 -10.22 -14.85
CA ALA A 94 8.27 -11.04 -14.50
C ALA A 94 7.60 -11.68 -15.73
N LEU A 95 7.45 -10.92 -16.83
CA LEU A 95 6.91 -11.43 -18.11
C LEU A 95 7.79 -12.49 -18.77
N LEU A 96 9.10 -12.32 -18.67
CA LEU A 96 10.10 -13.23 -19.25
C LEU A 96 10.52 -14.33 -18.29
N SER A 97 9.86 -14.44 -17.12
CA SER A 97 10.25 -15.41 -16.10
C SER A 97 10.04 -16.84 -16.57
N THR A 98 11.11 -17.62 -16.45
CA THR A 98 11.13 -19.08 -16.71
C THR A 98 11.20 -19.87 -15.41
N THR A 99 11.45 -19.20 -14.31
CA THR A 99 11.54 -19.80 -12.98
C THR A 99 10.72 -18.98 -11.97
N PRO A 100 10.18 -19.62 -10.92
CA PRO A 100 9.42 -18.91 -9.88
C PRO A 100 10.23 -17.78 -9.22
N TRP A 101 11.51 -17.99 -8.98
CA TRP A 101 12.37 -17.00 -8.32
C TRP A 101 12.69 -15.79 -9.22
N MET A 102 12.74 -15.98 -10.53
CA MET A 102 12.85 -14.89 -11.49
C MET A 102 11.57 -14.02 -11.46
N LEU A 103 10.39 -14.64 -11.37
CA LEU A 103 9.13 -13.95 -11.15
C LEU A 103 9.20 -13.14 -9.84
N GLY A 104 9.65 -13.76 -8.74
CA GLY A 104 9.81 -13.11 -7.45
C GLY A 104 10.76 -11.91 -7.49
N ALA A 105 11.88 -12.01 -8.21
CA ALA A 105 12.82 -10.90 -8.40
C ALA A 105 12.18 -9.72 -9.17
N GLY A 106 11.39 -10.00 -10.21
CA GLY A 106 10.65 -8.98 -10.94
C GLY A 106 9.64 -8.27 -10.04
N ILE A 107 8.86 -9.03 -9.26
CA ILE A 107 7.87 -8.49 -8.30
C ILE A 107 8.56 -7.66 -7.20
N PHE A 108 9.70 -8.11 -6.70
CA PHE A 108 10.50 -7.38 -5.72
C PHE A 108 10.96 -6.02 -6.26
N LEU A 109 11.44 -5.95 -7.49
CA LEU A 109 11.82 -4.68 -8.14
C LEU A 109 10.62 -3.75 -8.33
N ILE A 110 9.46 -4.29 -8.68
CA ILE A 110 8.22 -3.51 -8.74
C ILE A 110 7.90 -2.93 -7.35
N GLY A 111 8.09 -3.70 -6.28
CA GLY A 111 7.91 -3.23 -4.91
C GLY A 111 8.84 -2.05 -4.56
N ILE A 112 10.11 -2.13 -4.91
CA ILE A 112 11.07 -1.01 -4.72
C ILE A 112 10.61 0.23 -5.50
N ALA A 113 10.16 0.05 -6.74
CA ALA A 113 9.65 1.13 -7.56
C ALA A 113 8.40 1.77 -6.94
N THR A 114 7.48 0.96 -6.41
CA THR A 114 6.27 1.42 -5.73
C THR A 114 6.59 2.29 -4.52
N ALA A 115 7.55 1.89 -3.68
CA ALA A 115 7.99 2.66 -2.53
C ALA A 115 8.52 4.04 -2.94
N SER A 116 9.47 4.07 -3.88
CA SER A 116 10.06 5.31 -4.38
C SER A 116 9.04 6.22 -5.07
N PHE A 117 8.14 5.64 -5.88
CA PHE A 117 7.07 6.41 -6.54
C PHE A 117 6.11 7.02 -5.52
N ALA A 118 5.68 6.24 -4.52
CA ALA A 118 4.77 6.69 -3.48
C ALA A 118 5.36 7.84 -2.66
N LEU A 119 6.63 7.74 -2.30
CA LEU A 119 7.33 8.76 -1.51
C LEU A 119 7.58 10.02 -2.33
N ALA A 120 8.02 9.90 -3.58
CA ALA A 120 8.28 11.03 -4.48
C ALA A 120 7.01 11.85 -4.76
N ARG A 121 5.87 11.21 -5.01
CA ARG A 121 4.59 11.90 -5.19
C ARG A 121 4.09 12.59 -3.91
N HIS A 122 4.37 12.02 -2.73
CA HIS A 122 4.04 12.63 -1.45
C HIS A 122 4.89 13.91 -1.24
N ALA A 123 6.20 13.81 -1.45
CA ALA A 123 7.12 14.94 -1.41
C ALA A 123 6.69 16.05 -2.37
N PHE A 124 6.33 15.68 -3.61
CA PHE A 124 5.84 16.61 -4.62
C PHE A 124 4.63 17.42 -4.14
N LEU A 125 3.61 16.75 -3.58
CA LEU A 125 2.43 17.45 -3.05
C LEU A 125 2.79 18.39 -1.90
N THR A 126 3.70 17.97 -1.02
CA THR A 126 4.18 18.77 0.10
C THR A 126 4.96 20.01 -0.37
N SER A 127 5.72 19.88 -1.49
CA SER A 127 6.51 20.99 -2.06
C SER A 127 5.67 22.04 -2.78
N PHE A 128 4.72 21.61 -3.61
CA PHE A 128 4.05 22.49 -4.56
C PHE A 128 2.65 22.95 -4.14
N ILE A 129 2.03 22.33 -3.15
CA ILE A 129 0.67 22.68 -2.73
C ILE A 129 0.68 23.59 -1.52
N PRO A 130 -0.03 24.74 -1.55
CA PRO A 130 -0.18 25.63 -0.42
C PRO A 130 -0.76 24.91 0.80
N LEU A 131 -0.32 25.28 2.01
CA LEU A 131 -0.73 24.67 3.28
C LEU A 131 -2.26 24.60 3.44
N SER A 132 -3.00 25.63 2.97
CA SER A 132 -4.45 25.70 3.02
C SER A 132 -5.17 24.60 2.20
N HIS A 133 -4.51 24.02 1.20
CA HIS A 133 -5.08 23.00 0.29
C HIS A 133 -4.42 21.62 0.47
N ARG A 134 -3.33 21.53 1.26
CA ARG A 134 -2.49 20.33 1.38
C ARG A 134 -3.29 19.11 1.88
N ALA A 135 -4.08 19.27 2.94
CA ALA A 135 -4.88 18.17 3.49
C ALA A 135 -5.87 17.59 2.47
N ARG A 136 -6.57 18.47 1.74
CA ARG A 136 -7.50 18.06 0.68
C ARG A 136 -6.78 17.36 -0.48
N SER A 137 -5.63 17.86 -0.86
CA SER A 137 -4.83 17.29 -1.96
C SER A 137 -4.23 15.93 -1.61
N LEU A 138 -3.76 15.75 -0.38
CA LEU A 138 -3.28 14.45 0.12
C LEU A 138 -4.43 13.43 0.23
N SER A 139 -5.61 13.86 0.67
CA SER A 139 -6.80 12.99 0.68
C SER A 139 -7.19 12.55 -0.74
N MET A 140 -7.13 13.47 -1.71
CA MET A 140 -7.40 13.17 -3.12
C MET A 140 -6.36 12.22 -3.71
N LEU A 141 -5.08 12.37 -3.33
CA LEU A 141 -4.02 11.43 -3.70
C LEU A 141 -4.31 10.00 -3.21
N GLY A 142 -4.72 9.86 -1.95
CA GLY A 142 -5.18 8.59 -1.39
C GLY A 142 -6.37 7.99 -2.14
N GLY A 143 -7.31 8.86 -2.57
CA GLY A 143 -8.44 8.46 -3.42
C GLY A 143 -8.00 7.95 -4.79
N MET A 144 -7.02 8.61 -5.43
CA MET A 144 -6.48 8.17 -6.73
C MET A 144 -5.77 6.81 -6.64
N PHE A 145 -4.99 6.59 -5.59
CA PHE A 145 -4.37 5.30 -5.34
C PHE A 145 -5.43 4.19 -5.21
N ARG A 146 -6.49 4.43 -4.44
CA ARG A 146 -7.58 3.46 -4.28
C ARG A 146 -8.39 3.27 -5.57
N GLY A 147 -8.62 4.35 -6.32
CA GLY A 147 -9.23 4.26 -7.65
C GLY A 147 -8.43 3.36 -8.59
N GLY A 148 -7.10 3.49 -8.59
CA GLY A 148 -6.21 2.59 -9.31
C GLY A 148 -6.31 1.14 -8.82
N SER A 149 -6.37 0.94 -7.50
CA SER A 149 -6.53 -0.40 -6.90
C SER A 149 -7.88 -1.07 -7.24
N VAL A 150 -8.90 -0.30 -7.62
CA VAL A 150 -10.17 -0.81 -8.18
C VAL A 150 -10.02 -1.10 -9.67
N MET A 151 -9.44 -0.16 -10.44
CA MET A 151 -9.33 -0.28 -11.89
C MET A 151 -8.47 -1.47 -12.33
N GLY A 152 -7.36 -1.71 -11.63
CA GLY A 152 -6.40 -2.75 -12.00
C GLY A 152 -7.01 -4.16 -12.04
N PRO A 153 -7.55 -4.69 -10.94
CA PRO A 153 -8.14 -6.03 -10.93
C PRO A 153 -9.35 -6.17 -11.85
N LEU A 154 -10.18 -5.11 -12.01
CA LEU A 154 -11.30 -5.14 -12.96
C LEU A 154 -10.82 -5.21 -14.42
N ALA A 155 -9.81 -4.42 -14.78
CA ALA A 155 -9.19 -4.49 -16.09
C ALA A 155 -8.50 -5.87 -16.31
N ALA A 156 -7.83 -6.39 -15.26
CA ALA A 156 -7.24 -7.72 -15.30
C ALA A 156 -8.29 -8.82 -15.54
N SER A 157 -9.43 -8.76 -14.85
CA SER A 157 -10.53 -9.69 -15.06
C SER A 157 -11.03 -9.66 -16.51
N ALA A 158 -11.25 -8.47 -17.07
CA ALA A 158 -11.71 -8.32 -18.45
C ALA A 158 -10.72 -8.91 -19.47
N VAL A 159 -9.42 -8.64 -19.29
CA VAL A 159 -8.37 -9.15 -20.19
C VAL A 159 -8.19 -10.66 -20.02
N LEU A 160 -8.25 -11.19 -18.80
CA LEU A 160 -8.20 -12.62 -18.53
C LEU A 160 -9.39 -13.36 -19.15
N ALA A 161 -10.60 -12.80 -19.04
CA ALA A 161 -11.81 -13.37 -19.68
C ALA A 161 -11.71 -13.38 -21.21
N ALA A 162 -11.09 -12.34 -21.80
CA ALA A 162 -10.95 -12.23 -23.26
C ALA A 162 -9.82 -13.10 -23.83
N THR A 163 -8.73 -13.29 -23.09
CA THR A 163 -7.51 -13.93 -23.62
C THR A 163 -7.24 -15.33 -23.07
N GLY A 164 -7.76 -15.64 -21.89
CA GLY A 164 -7.41 -16.87 -21.14
C GLY A 164 -5.94 -16.95 -20.70
N ASN A 165 -5.16 -15.87 -20.85
CA ASN A 165 -3.73 -15.86 -20.59
C ASN A 165 -3.41 -15.17 -19.25
N ALA A 166 -2.88 -15.94 -18.28
CA ALA A 166 -2.50 -15.45 -16.96
C ALA A 166 -1.43 -14.36 -16.99
N LEU A 167 -0.64 -14.24 -18.06
CA LEU A 167 0.35 -13.16 -18.21
C LEU A 167 -0.24 -11.84 -18.74
N ALA A 168 -1.48 -11.85 -19.24
CA ALA A 168 -2.11 -10.66 -19.81
C ALA A 168 -2.20 -9.46 -18.82
N PRO A 169 -2.46 -9.64 -17.52
CA PRO A 169 -2.43 -8.54 -16.55
C PRO A 169 -1.07 -7.87 -16.40
N PHE A 170 0.04 -8.56 -16.65
CA PHE A 170 1.36 -7.91 -16.67
C PHE A 170 1.52 -6.94 -17.86
N TRP A 171 0.92 -7.25 -19.02
CA TRP A 171 0.88 -6.29 -20.12
C TRP A 171 0.04 -5.06 -19.80
N LEU A 172 -1.05 -5.22 -19.02
CA LEU A 172 -1.78 -4.06 -18.48
C LEU A 172 -0.90 -3.23 -17.56
N MET A 173 -0.14 -3.86 -16.66
CA MET A 173 0.83 -3.20 -15.79
C MET A 173 1.85 -2.40 -16.60
N VAL A 174 2.44 -3.00 -17.63
CA VAL A 174 3.37 -2.31 -18.53
C VAL A 174 2.72 -1.13 -19.21
N GLY A 175 1.51 -1.30 -19.77
CA GLY A 175 0.76 -0.24 -20.45
C GLY A 175 0.42 0.93 -19.51
N PHE A 176 -0.10 0.64 -18.33
CA PHE A 176 -0.42 1.68 -17.34
C PHE A 176 0.83 2.39 -16.81
N THR A 177 1.94 1.65 -16.59
CA THR A 177 3.21 2.23 -16.13
C THR A 177 3.85 3.10 -17.21
N LEU A 178 3.82 2.67 -18.47
CA LEU A 178 4.24 3.51 -19.61
C LEU A 178 3.39 4.77 -19.74
N ALA A 179 2.09 4.64 -19.59
CA ALA A 179 1.19 5.79 -19.62
C ALA A 179 1.48 6.77 -18.46
N ALA A 180 1.74 6.26 -17.24
CA ALA A 180 2.15 7.08 -16.11
C ALA A 180 3.47 7.81 -16.39
N GLY A 181 4.47 7.11 -16.91
CA GLY A 181 5.76 7.69 -17.33
C GLY A 181 5.60 8.73 -18.43
N ALA A 182 4.78 8.47 -19.44
CA ALA A 182 4.49 9.41 -20.51
C ALA A 182 3.84 10.71 -19.98
N VAL A 183 2.85 10.58 -19.09
CA VAL A 183 2.25 11.74 -18.43
C VAL A 183 3.29 12.56 -17.68
N LEU A 184 4.21 11.91 -16.94
CA LEU A 184 5.29 12.60 -16.23
C LEU A 184 6.30 13.27 -17.17
N LEU A 185 6.56 12.70 -18.34
CA LEU A 185 7.50 13.24 -19.33
C LEU A 185 6.93 14.42 -20.11
N PHE A 186 5.67 14.33 -20.56
CA PHE A 186 5.07 15.30 -21.47
C PHE A 186 4.36 16.45 -20.78
N LEU A 187 4.00 16.30 -19.50
CA LEU A 187 3.39 17.42 -18.77
C LEU A 187 4.43 18.46 -18.35
N PRO A 188 4.01 19.76 -18.36
CA PRO A 188 4.89 20.85 -17.98
C PRO A 188 5.44 20.65 -16.57
N ASP A 189 6.67 21.10 -16.37
CA ASP A 189 7.32 21.09 -15.07
C ASP A 189 6.46 21.85 -14.05
N PRO A 190 6.18 21.28 -12.87
CA PRO A 190 5.41 21.93 -11.83
C PRO A 190 5.99 23.26 -11.38
N GLU A 191 7.31 23.43 -11.35
CA GLU A 191 7.94 24.72 -11.06
C GLU A 191 7.50 25.79 -12.06
N LYS A 192 7.31 25.42 -13.33
CA LYS A 192 6.81 26.34 -14.36
C LYS A 192 5.31 26.62 -14.25
N THR A 193 4.55 25.67 -13.71
CA THR A 193 3.09 25.77 -13.61
C THR A 193 2.65 26.44 -12.31
N PHE A 194 3.31 26.13 -11.18
CA PHE A 194 2.93 26.58 -9.84
C PHE A 194 3.84 27.65 -9.26
N GLY A 195 4.91 28.03 -9.96
CA GLY A 195 5.89 29.03 -9.55
C GLY A 195 7.09 28.45 -8.80
N VAL A 196 8.07 29.30 -8.52
CA VAL A 196 9.32 28.90 -7.86
C VAL A 196 9.04 28.50 -6.42
N VAL A 197 9.29 27.24 -6.09
CA VAL A 197 9.18 26.71 -4.74
C VAL A 197 10.33 27.23 -3.88
N ARG A 198 10.03 27.63 -2.64
CA ARG A 198 11.05 28.01 -1.68
C ARG A 198 11.97 26.82 -1.41
N ARG A 199 13.20 26.91 -1.89
CA ARG A 199 14.24 25.94 -1.60
C ARG A 199 14.92 26.28 -0.27
N VAL A 200 15.24 25.26 0.50
CA VAL A 200 15.97 25.33 1.76
C VAL A 200 17.25 24.50 1.62
N LYS A 201 18.23 24.76 2.46
CA LYS A 201 19.42 23.91 2.49
C LYS A 201 19.16 22.69 3.37
N ASP A 202 19.52 21.53 2.86
CA ASP A 202 19.59 20.29 3.65
C ASP A 202 20.80 20.33 4.62
N ARG A 203 20.99 19.24 5.34
CA ARG A 203 22.12 19.09 6.28
C ARG A 203 23.49 19.02 5.60
N THR A 204 23.52 18.69 4.32
CA THR A 204 24.72 18.59 3.49
C THR A 204 24.99 19.86 2.70
N GLY A 205 24.12 20.88 2.81
CA GLY A 205 24.23 22.17 2.14
C GLY A 205 23.61 22.19 0.74
N HIS A 206 22.97 21.11 0.29
CA HIS A 206 22.26 21.07 -0.99
C HIS A 206 20.94 21.83 -0.91
N SER A 207 20.57 22.44 -2.03
CA SER A 207 19.31 23.18 -2.16
C SER A 207 18.18 22.21 -2.49
N VAL A 208 17.27 21.99 -1.55
CA VAL A 208 16.14 21.04 -1.65
C VAL A 208 14.80 21.73 -1.45
N THR A 209 13.73 21.12 -1.89
CA THR A 209 12.35 21.58 -1.64
C THR A 209 11.88 21.20 -0.23
N ALA A 210 10.75 21.74 0.21
CA ALA A 210 10.19 21.39 1.51
C ALA A 210 9.78 19.92 1.61
N GLY A 211 9.26 19.33 0.53
CA GLY A 211 8.88 17.92 0.48
C GLY A 211 10.08 16.99 0.44
N GLU A 212 11.11 17.34 -0.35
CA GLU A 212 12.38 16.61 -0.38
C GLU A 212 13.03 16.57 1.01
N LEU A 213 13.06 17.71 1.72
CA LEU A 213 13.58 17.78 3.07
C LEU A 213 12.76 16.94 4.07
N GLU A 214 11.43 16.92 3.92
CA GLU A 214 10.55 16.13 4.78
C GLU A 214 10.83 14.61 4.64
N VAL A 215 10.90 14.11 3.42
CA VAL A 215 11.17 12.67 3.17
C VAL A 215 12.62 12.27 3.49
N GLU A 216 13.60 13.16 3.29
CA GLU A 216 14.97 12.94 3.75
C GLU A 216 15.03 12.81 5.27
N ASN A 217 14.32 13.68 5.98
CA ASN A 217 14.27 13.67 7.45
C ASN A 217 13.55 12.42 7.99
N GLU A 218 12.59 11.84 7.28
CA GLU A 218 11.98 10.56 7.66
C GLU A 218 13.02 9.43 7.75
N GLY A 219 13.93 9.33 6.77
CA GLY A 219 15.00 8.33 6.76
C GLY A 219 16.16 8.63 7.70
N HIS A 220 16.35 9.90 8.08
CA HIS A 220 17.53 10.30 8.81
C HIS A 220 17.48 9.88 10.28
N GLY A 221 18.49 9.10 10.70
CA GLY A 221 18.59 8.64 12.08
C GLY A 221 17.51 7.63 12.46
N LEU A 222 16.95 6.91 11.48
CA LEU A 222 15.86 5.94 11.64
C LEU A 222 16.08 4.99 12.83
N PHE A 223 17.21 4.29 12.86
CA PHE A 223 17.51 3.34 13.94
C PHE A 223 17.64 4.00 15.31
N LYS A 224 18.22 5.21 15.37
CA LYS A 224 18.30 5.99 16.61
C LYS A 224 16.91 6.41 17.09
N THR A 225 16.03 6.80 16.17
CA THR A 225 14.64 7.17 16.45
C THR A 225 13.84 5.97 16.90
N ILE A 226 14.02 4.81 16.26
CA ILE A 226 13.42 3.53 16.69
C ILE A 226 13.84 3.22 18.12
N HIS A 227 15.15 3.27 18.42
CA HIS A 227 15.65 2.98 19.76
C HIS A 227 15.08 3.93 20.82
N LYS A 228 15.04 5.24 20.53
CA LYS A 228 14.47 6.27 21.42
C LYS A 228 12.99 6.04 21.72
N ASN A 229 12.22 5.56 20.73
CA ASN A 229 10.77 5.38 20.82
C ASN A 229 10.35 3.90 20.93
N LEU A 230 11.29 3.01 21.30
CA LEU A 230 11.10 1.56 21.28
C LEU A 230 9.85 1.11 22.06
N GLY A 231 9.55 1.75 23.20
CA GLY A 231 8.38 1.44 24.00
C GLY A 231 7.05 1.69 23.30
N ALA A 232 6.91 2.78 22.55
CA ALA A 232 5.72 3.09 21.77
C ALA A 232 5.63 2.20 20.52
N LEU A 233 6.76 2.01 19.83
CA LEU A 233 6.82 1.22 18.60
C LEU A 233 6.56 -0.27 18.86
N LEU A 234 7.14 -0.88 19.90
CA LEU A 234 6.88 -2.28 20.25
C LEU A 234 5.45 -2.54 20.72
N ARG A 235 4.77 -1.55 21.27
CA ARG A 235 3.40 -1.71 21.77
C ARG A 235 2.37 -1.32 20.73
N LEU A 236 2.31 -0.05 20.37
CA LEU A 236 1.32 0.46 19.44
C LEU A 236 1.75 0.33 17.98
N GLY A 237 3.05 0.46 17.69
CA GLY A 237 3.61 0.24 16.35
C GLY A 237 3.42 -1.20 15.88
N VAL A 238 3.71 -2.19 16.76
CA VAL A 238 3.46 -3.61 16.45
C VAL A 238 1.96 -3.88 16.28
N ALA A 239 1.10 -3.31 17.13
CA ALA A 239 -0.35 -3.45 16.96
C ALA A 239 -0.85 -2.88 15.62
N ALA A 240 -0.32 -1.73 15.20
CA ALA A 240 -0.58 -1.16 13.88
C ALA A 240 0.04 -2.00 12.74
N GLY A 241 1.22 -2.57 12.97
CA GLY A 241 1.85 -3.54 12.06
C GLY A 241 1.00 -4.79 11.85
N ILE A 242 0.30 -5.27 12.88
CA ILE A 242 -0.64 -6.39 12.74
C ILE A 242 -1.83 -6.03 11.85
N ILE A 243 -2.33 -4.79 11.87
CA ILE A 243 -3.32 -4.35 10.87
C ILE A 243 -2.75 -4.48 9.45
N GLN A 244 -1.48 -4.12 9.26
CA GLN A 244 -0.82 -4.26 7.97
C GLN A 244 -0.58 -5.74 7.59
N ILE A 245 -0.30 -6.63 8.56
CA ILE A 245 -0.27 -8.09 8.34
C ILE A 245 -1.61 -8.57 7.78
N LEU A 246 -2.74 -8.19 8.40
CA LEU A 246 -4.07 -8.56 7.93
C LEU A 246 -4.36 -8.05 6.51
N ARG A 247 -3.97 -6.80 6.21
CA ARG A 247 -4.15 -6.19 4.89
C ARG A 247 -3.33 -6.86 3.81
N ALA A 248 -2.03 -7.02 4.05
CA ALA A 248 -1.14 -7.71 3.11
C ALA A 248 -1.51 -9.19 3.01
N GLY A 249 -1.88 -9.80 4.12
CA GLY A 249 -2.41 -11.17 4.16
C GLY A 249 -3.63 -11.34 3.26
N ARG A 250 -4.58 -10.40 3.28
CA ARG A 250 -5.73 -10.43 2.36
C ARG A 250 -5.30 -10.44 0.90
N SER A 251 -4.36 -9.58 0.53
CA SER A 251 -3.88 -9.44 -0.85
C SER A 251 -3.17 -10.70 -1.38
N VAL A 252 -2.62 -11.51 -0.48
CA VAL A 252 -1.91 -12.76 -0.85
C VAL A 252 -2.80 -13.99 -0.63
N LEU A 253 -3.50 -14.07 0.50
CA LEU A 253 -4.27 -15.26 0.86
C LEU A 253 -5.50 -15.44 -0.03
N LEU A 254 -6.20 -14.37 -0.43
CA LEU A 254 -7.37 -14.50 -1.31
C LEU A 254 -7.00 -15.08 -2.69
N PRO A 255 -5.99 -14.58 -3.43
CA PRO A 255 -5.58 -15.21 -4.68
C PRO A 255 -5.06 -16.64 -4.50
N LEU A 256 -4.29 -16.92 -3.44
CA LEU A 256 -3.82 -18.28 -3.13
C LEU A 256 -4.99 -19.23 -2.84
N TRP A 257 -5.99 -18.76 -2.11
CA TRP A 257 -7.20 -19.54 -1.81
C TRP A 257 -7.98 -19.86 -3.07
N ALA A 258 -8.19 -18.86 -3.94
CA ALA A 258 -8.86 -19.05 -5.22
C ALA A 258 -8.15 -20.11 -6.09
N VAL A 259 -6.80 -20.07 -6.15
CA VAL A 259 -6.00 -21.09 -6.82
C VAL A 259 -6.18 -22.48 -6.19
N SER A 260 -6.25 -22.55 -4.85
CA SER A 260 -6.39 -23.82 -4.12
C SER A 260 -7.74 -24.51 -4.32
N ILE A 261 -8.80 -23.72 -4.55
CA ILE A 261 -10.16 -24.24 -4.85
C ILE A 261 -10.44 -24.39 -6.35
N GLY A 262 -9.47 -24.06 -7.23
CA GLY A 262 -9.60 -24.19 -8.68
C GLY A 262 -10.50 -23.12 -9.33
N MET A 263 -10.67 -21.95 -8.71
CA MET A 263 -11.43 -20.85 -9.27
C MET A 263 -10.74 -20.29 -10.52
N ARG A 264 -11.51 -19.82 -11.50
CA ARG A 264 -10.97 -19.20 -12.72
C ARG A 264 -10.29 -17.87 -12.39
N ASP A 265 -9.16 -17.60 -13.04
CA ASP A 265 -8.35 -16.38 -12.79
C ASP A 265 -9.14 -15.09 -13.01
N ALA A 266 -10.00 -15.07 -14.05
CA ALA A 266 -10.86 -13.93 -14.36
C ALA A 266 -11.89 -13.67 -13.25
N ASP A 267 -12.49 -14.70 -12.67
CA ASP A 267 -13.46 -14.58 -11.59
C ASP A 267 -12.76 -14.11 -10.30
N THR A 268 -11.57 -14.65 -10.02
CA THR A 268 -10.75 -14.21 -8.89
C THR A 268 -10.44 -12.72 -8.98
N ALA A 269 -9.96 -12.24 -10.14
CA ALA A 269 -9.66 -10.83 -10.36
C ALA A 269 -10.93 -9.96 -10.27
N LEU A 270 -12.07 -10.44 -10.77
CA LEU A 270 -13.37 -9.74 -10.67
C LEU A 270 -13.80 -9.57 -9.21
N ILE A 271 -13.75 -10.64 -8.43
CA ILE A 271 -14.15 -10.62 -7.01
C ILE A 271 -13.25 -9.67 -6.22
N ILE A 272 -11.94 -9.71 -6.44
CA ILE A 272 -10.98 -8.79 -5.81
C ILE A 272 -11.26 -7.35 -6.23
N GLY A 273 -11.58 -7.10 -7.50
CA GLY A 273 -11.94 -5.78 -8.00
C GLY A 273 -13.24 -5.24 -7.37
N ILE A 274 -14.28 -6.08 -7.26
CA ILE A 274 -15.54 -5.69 -6.59
C ILE A 274 -15.29 -5.44 -5.09
N ALA A 275 -14.48 -6.28 -4.44
CA ALA A 275 -14.08 -6.09 -3.05
C ALA A 275 -13.33 -4.76 -2.86
N ALA A 276 -12.48 -4.36 -3.83
CA ALA A 276 -11.81 -3.07 -3.80
C ALA A 276 -12.78 -1.89 -3.97
N ILE A 277 -13.88 -2.03 -4.72
CA ILE A 277 -14.96 -1.01 -4.77
C ILE A 277 -15.59 -0.82 -3.40
N VAL A 278 -15.92 -1.91 -2.70
CA VAL A 278 -16.50 -1.87 -1.35
C VAL A 278 -15.54 -1.19 -0.38
N ASP A 279 -14.27 -1.55 -0.41
CA ASP A 279 -13.20 -0.94 0.39
C ASP A 279 -13.09 0.57 0.12
N PHE A 280 -13.09 0.96 -1.16
CA PHE A 280 -12.99 2.37 -1.58
C PHE A 280 -14.22 3.18 -1.16
N ALA A 281 -15.42 2.63 -1.28
CA ALA A 281 -16.66 3.30 -0.86
C ALA A 281 -16.64 3.64 0.64
N LEU A 282 -16.07 2.77 1.46
CA LEU A 282 -15.98 2.96 2.91
C LEU A 282 -14.82 3.88 3.34
N PHE A 283 -13.91 4.21 2.44
CA PHE A 283 -12.74 5.06 2.74
C PHE A 283 -13.13 6.40 3.37
N PHE A 284 -14.12 7.08 2.81
CA PHE A 284 -14.54 8.41 3.28
C PHE A 284 -15.24 8.35 4.63
N THR A 285 -15.96 7.26 4.92
CA THR A 285 -16.66 7.08 6.20
C THR A 285 -15.72 6.76 7.36
N SER A 286 -14.59 6.09 7.07
CA SER A 286 -13.59 5.72 8.05
C SER A 286 -13.03 6.93 8.82
N GLY A 287 -12.70 8.02 8.11
CA GLY A 287 -12.25 9.27 8.74
C GLY A 287 -13.28 9.84 9.72
N GLN A 288 -14.54 9.91 9.30
CA GLN A 288 -15.64 10.42 10.13
C GLN A 288 -15.85 9.56 11.39
N VAL A 289 -15.73 8.24 11.27
CA VAL A 289 -15.83 7.33 12.42
C VAL A 289 -14.70 7.59 13.41
N MET A 290 -13.47 7.73 12.93
CA MET A 290 -12.32 8.03 13.78
C MET A 290 -12.41 9.38 14.49
N ASP A 291 -12.95 10.39 13.81
CA ASP A 291 -13.08 11.74 14.38
C ASP A 291 -14.23 11.83 15.39
N ARG A 292 -15.32 11.10 15.16
CA ARG A 292 -16.51 11.14 16.04
C ARG A 292 -16.43 10.18 17.23
N TYR A 293 -15.93 8.96 17.01
CA TYR A 293 -15.96 7.88 17.99
C TYR A 293 -14.59 7.45 18.49
N GLY A 294 -13.51 8.07 17.95
CA GLY A 294 -12.15 7.81 18.36
C GLY A 294 -11.48 6.64 17.59
N ARG A 295 -10.19 6.45 17.85
CA ARG A 295 -9.32 5.52 17.09
C ARG A 295 -9.71 4.05 17.32
N LEU A 296 -10.20 3.69 18.52
CA LEU A 296 -10.64 2.33 18.82
C LEU A 296 -11.88 1.94 18.04
N ALA A 297 -12.80 2.88 17.80
CA ALA A 297 -14.03 2.61 17.07
C ALA A 297 -13.80 2.22 15.59
N ALA A 298 -12.64 2.58 15.03
CA ALA A 298 -12.25 2.13 13.70
C ALA A 298 -11.36 0.87 13.75
N SER A 299 -10.35 0.81 14.65
CA SER A 299 -9.37 -0.28 14.67
C SER A 299 -9.94 -1.60 15.18
N VAL A 300 -10.73 -1.59 16.26
CA VAL A 300 -11.26 -2.82 16.89
C VAL A 300 -12.23 -3.56 15.98
N PRO A 301 -13.29 -2.92 15.43
CA PRO A 301 -14.20 -3.61 14.50
C PRO A 301 -13.49 -4.14 13.25
N THR A 302 -12.55 -3.39 12.70
CA THR A 302 -11.75 -3.82 11.55
C THR A 302 -10.98 -5.10 11.87
N MET A 303 -10.21 -5.11 12.95
CA MET A 303 -9.40 -6.25 13.32
C MET A 303 -10.27 -7.46 13.66
N LEU A 304 -11.40 -7.25 14.33
CA LEU A 304 -12.36 -8.31 14.64
C LEU A 304 -12.94 -8.92 13.35
N VAL A 305 -13.50 -8.08 12.47
CA VAL A 305 -14.12 -8.54 11.22
C VAL A 305 -13.12 -9.27 10.34
N MET A 306 -11.93 -8.70 10.14
CA MET A 306 -10.90 -9.34 9.31
C MET A 306 -10.41 -10.66 9.94
N SER A 307 -10.17 -10.68 11.25
CA SER A 307 -9.70 -11.89 11.95
C SER A 307 -10.72 -13.01 11.89
N VAL A 308 -11.98 -12.72 12.21
CA VAL A 308 -13.07 -13.70 12.15
C VAL A 308 -13.26 -14.18 10.71
N SER A 309 -13.17 -13.30 9.71
CA SER A 309 -13.29 -13.70 8.31
C SER A 309 -12.18 -14.67 7.89
N PHE A 310 -10.92 -14.44 8.29
CA PHE A 310 -9.83 -15.37 8.03
C PHE A 310 -10.01 -16.71 8.76
N MET A 311 -10.49 -16.68 10.00
CA MET A 311 -10.78 -17.91 10.76
C MET A 311 -11.93 -18.70 10.12
N VAL A 312 -13.01 -18.04 9.70
CA VAL A 312 -14.12 -18.69 8.99
C VAL A 312 -13.64 -19.24 7.65
N LEU A 313 -12.85 -18.47 6.89
CA LEU A 313 -12.28 -18.93 5.61
C LEU A 313 -11.54 -20.26 5.78
N SER A 314 -10.80 -20.46 6.88
CA SER A 314 -10.01 -21.67 7.13
C SER A 314 -10.84 -22.97 7.14
N PHE A 315 -12.13 -22.88 7.45
CA PHE A 315 -13.05 -24.04 7.50
C PHE A 315 -13.82 -24.27 6.20
N THR A 316 -13.78 -23.34 5.25
CA THR A 316 -14.66 -23.39 4.06
C THR A 316 -14.12 -24.26 2.93
N HIS A 317 -12.86 -24.69 2.98
CA HIS A 317 -12.20 -25.41 1.88
C HIS A 317 -12.90 -26.71 1.46
N GLY A 318 -13.56 -27.39 2.40
CA GLY A 318 -14.30 -28.63 2.14
C GLY A 318 -15.81 -28.44 1.92
N PHE A 319 -16.31 -27.20 1.84
CA PHE A 319 -17.74 -26.96 1.71
C PHE A 319 -18.22 -27.11 0.25
N ALA A 320 -19.41 -27.63 0.04
CA ALA A 320 -20.00 -27.80 -1.29
C ALA A 320 -20.17 -26.47 -2.06
N ALA A 321 -20.32 -25.33 -1.35
CA ALA A 321 -20.48 -24.01 -1.92
C ALA A 321 -19.26 -23.11 -1.62
N VAL A 322 -18.05 -23.63 -1.74
CA VAL A 322 -16.80 -22.94 -1.41
C VAL A 322 -16.66 -21.61 -2.14
N ASP A 323 -17.11 -21.51 -3.39
CA ASP A 323 -17.07 -20.27 -4.18
C ASP A 323 -17.94 -19.17 -3.56
N VAL A 324 -19.14 -19.51 -3.08
CA VAL A 324 -20.05 -18.56 -2.43
C VAL A 324 -19.45 -18.05 -1.11
N TRP A 325 -18.87 -18.96 -0.33
CA TRP A 325 -18.16 -18.58 0.90
C TRP A 325 -16.97 -17.70 0.61
N PHE A 326 -16.19 -18.00 -0.43
CA PHE A 326 -15.06 -17.16 -0.83
C PHE A 326 -15.51 -15.75 -1.18
N ILE A 327 -16.57 -15.59 -2.01
CA ILE A 327 -17.11 -14.28 -2.37
C ILE A 327 -17.58 -13.53 -1.13
N ALA A 328 -18.40 -14.17 -0.27
CA ALA A 328 -18.92 -13.55 0.95
C ALA A 328 -17.81 -13.06 1.88
N LEU A 329 -16.76 -13.88 2.07
CA LEU A 329 -15.63 -13.55 2.95
C LEU A 329 -14.71 -12.50 2.33
N ALA A 330 -14.50 -12.51 1.00
CA ALA A 330 -13.77 -11.45 0.30
C ALA A 330 -14.46 -10.08 0.48
N MET A 331 -15.80 -10.03 0.39
CA MET A 331 -16.59 -8.82 0.64
C MET A 331 -16.52 -8.39 2.12
N THR A 332 -16.63 -9.34 3.05
CA THR A 332 -16.54 -9.05 4.49
C THR A 332 -15.16 -8.52 4.87
N LEU A 333 -14.08 -9.10 4.31
CA LEU A 333 -12.72 -8.60 4.47
C LEU A 333 -12.54 -7.19 3.90
N ALA A 334 -13.21 -6.89 2.78
CA ALA A 334 -13.17 -5.55 2.18
C ALA A 334 -13.89 -4.52 3.07
N ILE A 335 -15.06 -4.87 3.62
CA ILE A 335 -15.78 -4.02 4.60
C ILE A 335 -14.88 -3.77 5.81
N GLY A 336 -14.29 -4.83 6.39
CA GLY A 336 -13.38 -4.70 7.52
C GLY A 336 -12.21 -3.76 7.22
N ASN A 337 -11.56 -3.92 6.07
CA ASN A 337 -10.45 -3.06 5.66
C ASN A 337 -10.86 -1.60 5.44
N GLY A 338 -11.99 -1.38 4.77
CA GLY A 338 -12.51 -0.04 4.48
C GLY A 338 -12.81 0.78 5.73
N LEU A 339 -13.34 0.15 6.78
CA LEU A 339 -13.69 0.81 8.06
C LEU A 339 -12.49 1.43 8.79
N SER A 340 -11.28 1.01 8.53
CA SER A 340 -10.07 1.53 9.19
C SER A 340 -9.09 2.23 8.24
N SER A 341 -9.56 2.64 7.09
CA SER A 341 -8.75 3.39 6.15
C SER A 341 -8.12 4.61 6.82
N GLY A 342 -6.79 4.71 6.79
CA GLY A 342 -6.06 5.82 7.40
C GLY A 342 -5.73 5.68 8.89
N ILE A 343 -6.23 4.66 9.62
CA ILE A 343 -5.97 4.50 11.06
C ILE A 343 -4.48 4.42 11.38
N VAL A 344 -3.70 3.72 10.55
CA VAL A 344 -2.25 3.57 10.77
C VAL A 344 -1.54 4.92 10.67
N LEU A 345 -1.88 5.72 9.66
CA LEU A 345 -1.33 7.07 9.51
C LEU A 345 -1.76 8.00 10.64
N THR A 346 -3.03 7.93 11.04
CA THR A 346 -3.57 8.77 12.11
C THR A 346 -2.92 8.45 13.46
N LEU A 347 -2.74 7.17 13.79
CA LEU A 347 -2.05 6.78 15.02
C LEU A 347 -0.58 7.24 15.03
N GLY A 348 0.11 7.15 13.90
CA GLY A 348 1.45 7.68 13.75
C GLY A 348 1.51 9.19 13.98
N ALA A 349 0.59 9.94 13.40
CA ALA A 349 0.50 11.39 13.57
C ALA A 349 0.14 11.81 15.00
N ASP A 350 -0.74 11.06 15.67
CA ASP A 350 -1.14 11.30 17.06
C ASP A 350 0.04 11.10 18.06
N LEU A 351 1.01 10.26 17.70
CA LEU A 351 2.18 9.93 18.53
C LEU A 351 3.40 10.77 18.21
N ALA A 352 3.45 11.37 17.02
CA ALA A 352 4.61 12.11 16.54
C ALA A 352 4.88 13.35 17.40
N ASP A 353 6.15 13.61 17.70
CA ASP A 353 6.59 14.84 18.36
C ASP A 353 6.30 16.04 17.45
N LYS A 354 5.58 17.04 17.98
CA LYS A 354 5.24 18.26 17.25
C LYS A 354 6.44 19.04 16.74
N LYS A 355 7.62 18.86 17.36
CA LYS A 355 8.85 19.57 16.97
C LYS A 355 9.55 18.91 15.78
N ASN A 356 9.56 17.59 15.69
CA ASN A 356 10.21 16.81 14.64
C ASN A 356 9.36 15.59 14.24
N PRO A 357 8.19 15.79 13.64
CA PRO A 357 7.27 14.68 13.33
C PRO A 357 7.85 13.70 12.29
N ALA A 358 8.61 14.20 11.30
CA ALA A 358 9.07 13.40 10.16
C ALA A 358 9.90 12.17 10.59
N GLN A 359 10.87 12.35 11.50
CA GLN A 359 11.71 11.22 11.95
C GLN A 359 10.91 10.13 12.67
N PHE A 360 9.93 10.53 13.49
CA PHE A 360 9.06 9.56 14.16
C PHE A 360 8.15 8.85 13.15
N LEU A 361 7.57 9.59 12.19
CA LEU A 361 6.72 9.03 11.15
C LEU A 361 7.46 8.04 10.26
N GLY A 362 8.74 8.31 9.95
CA GLY A 362 9.60 7.35 9.24
C GLY A 362 9.80 6.05 10.04
N ALA A 363 10.11 6.15 11.35
CA ALA A 363 10.24 4.98 12.21
C ALA A 363 8.92 4.21 12.38
N TRP A 364 7.81 4.93 12.50
CA TRP A 364 6.47 4.37 12.55
C TRP A 364 6.13 3.61 11.28
N ARG A 365 6.35 4.25 10.10
CA ARG A 365 6.11 3.64 8.79
C ARG A 365 6.95 2.38 8.61
N PHE A 366 8.25 2.44 8.88
CA PHE A 366 9.11 1.27 8.82
C PHE A 366 8.60 0.12 9.69
N THR A 367 8.15 0.40 10.92
CA THR A 367 7.59 -0.61 11.83
C THR A 367 6.30 -1.23 11.28
N THR A 368 5.40 -0.40 10.75
CA THR A 368 4.12 -0.87 10.20
C THR A 368 4.29 -1.62 8.88
N ASP A 369 5.19 -1.18 8.01
CA ASP A 369 5.46 -1.80 6.72
C ASP A 369 6.27 -3.10 6.87
N SER A 370 7.06 -3.20 7.96
CA SER A 370 7.61 -4.51 8.38
C SER A 370 6.50 -5.52 8.67
N GLY A 371 5.36 -5.08 9.23
CA GLY A 371 4.16 -5.92 9.37
C GLY A 371 3.58 -6.33 8.01
N ALA A 372 3.47 -5.38 7.07
CA ALA A 372 2.98 -5.67 5.72
C ALA A 372 3.88 -6.70 5.00
N ALA A 373 5.20 -6.59 5.13
CA ALA A 373 6.15 -7.54 4.57
C ALA A 373 6.12 -8.90 5.28
N ALA A 374 5.93 -8.92 6.60
CA ALA A 374 5.86 -10.15 7.39
C ALA A 374 4.60 -10.98 7.07
N GLY A 375 3.45 -10.34 6.76
CA GLY A 375 2.19 -11.04 6.52
C GLY A 375 2.29 -12.16 5.48
N PRO A 376 2.66 -11.86 4.22
CA PRO A 376 2.84 -12.86 3.18
C PRO A 376 3.89 -13.93 3.51
N LEU A 377 5.00 -13.53 4.14
CA LEU A 377 6.06 -14.45 4.55
C LEU A 377 5.58 -15.44 5.62
N ILE A 378 4.79 -14.97 6.59
CA ILE A 378 4.16 -15.82 7.60
C ILE A 378 3.18 -16.79 6.91
N ILE A 379 2.33 -16.30 6.00
CA ILE A 379 1.38 -17.12 5.27
C ILE A 379 2.12 -18.20 4.48
N GLY A 380 3.11 -17.86 3.67
CA GLY A 380 3.89 -18.81 2.89
C GLY A 380 4.64 -19.82 3.79
N GLY A 381 5.25 -19.35 4.88
CA GLY A 381 5.93 -20.20 5.86
C GLY A 381 4.99 -21.20 6.55
N VAL A 382 3.78 -20.77 6.94
CA VAL A 382 2.79 -21.68 7.56
C VAL A 382 2.25 -22.67 6.51
N ILE A 383 2.03 -22.26 5.27
CA ILE A 383 1.62 -23.19 4.20
C ILE A 383 2.71 -24.26 3.96
N ALA A 384 3.98 -23.88 4.00
CA ALA A 384 5.11 -24.79 3.77
C ALA A 384 5.17 -25.95 4.81
N ILE A 385 4.77 -25.70 6.06
CA ILE A 385 4.81 -26.69 7.14
C ILE A 385 3.43 -27.29 7.47
N SER A 386 2.36 -26.78 6.87
CA SER A 386 1.00 -27.23 7.19
C SER A 386 0.06 -27.10 5.97
N SER A 387 -0.86 -26.13 5.97
CA SER A 387 -1.83 -25.92 4.90
C SER A 387 -2.27 -24.46 4.77
N ILE A 388 -2.92 -24.12 3.67
CA ILE A 388 -3.51 -22.78 3.48
C ILE A 388 -4.62 -22.49 4.49
N SER A 389 -5.38 -23.53 4.92
CA SER A 389 -6.41 -23.40 5.94
C SER A 389 -5.79 -23.00 7.29
N VAL A 390 -4.69 -23.64 7.68
CA VAL A 390 -3.96 -23.30 8.91
C VAL A 390 -3.35 -21.90 8.81
N ALA A 391 -2.85 -21.51 7.64
CA ALA A 391 -2.34 -20.16 7.42
C ALA A 391 -3.43 -19.09 7.56
N ALA A 392 -4.63 -19.35 7.02
CA ALA A 392 -5.78 -18.46 7.20
C ALA A 392 -6.17 -18.34 8.69
N PHE A 393 -6.28 -19.47 9.39
CA PHE A 393 -6.59 -19.49 10.83
C PHE A 393 -5.55 -18.74 11.66
N ALA A 394 -4.26 -19.00 11.43
CA ALA A 394 -3.15 -18.33 12.09
C ALA A 394 -3.17 -16.81 11.87
N THR A 395 -3.47 -16.36 10.63
CA THR A 395 -3.61 -14.94 10.32
C THR A 395 -4.75 -14.32 11.14
N GLY A 396 -5.88 -15.01 11.30
CA GLY A 396 -6.99 -14.59 12.16
C GLY A 396 -6.58 -14.47 13.63
N ILE A 397 -5.84 -15.44 14.17
CA ILE A 397 -5.34 -15.39 15.56
C ILE A 397 -4.39 -14.20 15.76
N ILE A 398 -3.45 -13.98 14.84
CA ILE A 398 -2.55 -12.82 14.88
C ILE A 398 -3.36 -11.52 14.96
N GLY A 399 -4.42 -11.41 14.16
CA GLY A 399 -5.31 -10.26 14.17
C GLY A 399 -6.02 -10.05 15.51
N LEU A 400 -6.51 -11.11 16.16
CA LEU A 400 -7.12 -11.02 17.50
C LEU A 400 -6.12 -10.59 18.57
N ILE A 401 -4.87 -11.05 18.49
CA ILE A 401 -3.80 -10.60 19.38
C ILE A 401 -3.56 -9.09 19.20
N GLY A 402 -3.45 -8.63 17.94
CA GLY A 402 -3.31 -7.21 17.61
C GLY A 402 -4.50 -6.38 18.10
N MET A 403 -5.72 -6.90 17.99
CA MET A 403 -6.92 -6.25 18.54
C MET A 403 -6.81 -6.06 20.05
N GLY A 404 -6.40 -7.08 20.78
CA GLY A 404 -6.16 -6.99 22.23
C GLY A 404 -5.09 -5.94 22.56
N MET A 405 -4.01 -5.88 21.76
CA MET A 405 -2.99 -4.83 21.90
C MET A 405 -3.57 -3.42 21.65
N MET A 406 -4.41 -3.25 20.62
CA MET A 406 -5.06 -1.95 20.34
C MET A 406 -5.95 -1.51 21.51
N ILE A 407 -6.80 -2.39 22.01
CA ILE A 407 -7.68 -2.10 23.16
C ILE A 407 -6.86 -1.67 24.38
N ARG A 408 -5.72 -2.33 24.63
CA ARG A 408 -4.88 -2.03 25.80
C ARG A 408 -4.03 -0.79 25.65
N TYR A 409 -3.48 -0.51 24.45
CA TYR A 409 -2.44 0.51 24.30
C TYR A 409 -2.93 1.81 23.70
N VAL A 410 -3.94 1.83 22.81
CA VAL A 410 -4.47 3.08 22.25
C VAL A 410 -4.91 4.07 23.35
N PRO A 411 -5.66 3.66 24.41
CA PRO A 411 -6.08 4.61 25.44
C PRO A 411 -4.91 5.19 26.26
N ARG A 412 -3.78 4.50 26.29
CA ARG A 412 -2.60 4.91 27.08
C ARG A 412 -1.73 5.91 26.31
N TYR A 413 -1.70 5.81 24.99
CA TYR A 413 -0.84 6.62 24.14
C TYR A 413 -1.59 7.76 23.43
N THR A 414 -2.91 7.71 23.34
CA THR A 414 -3.75 8.73 22.70
C THR A 414 -4.88 9.23 23.63
N PRO A 415 -4.57 9.74 24.84
CA PRO A 415 -5.59 10.14 25.81
C PRO A 415 -6.46 11.31 25.35
N ALA A 416 -5.93 12.20 24.50
CA ALA A 416 -6.65 13.40 24.04
C ALA A 416 -7.86 13.13 23.14
N ALA A 417 -8.00 11.93 22.56
CA ALA A 417 -9.15 11.56 21.74
C ALA A 417 -10.41 11.22 22.59
N GLN A 418 -10.27 11.09 23.91
CA GLN A 418 -11.36 10.75 24.82
C GLN A 418 -11.95 11.96 25.59
N SER A 419 -11.28 13.13 25.60
CA SER A 419 -11.69 14.29 26.42
C SER A 419 -12.70 15.21 25.72
N LYS A 420 -13.22 14.86 24.57
CA LYS A 420 -14.30 15.59 23.85
C LYS A 420 -15.66 14.89 23.97
N ARG A 421 -15.92 14.29 25.11
CA ARG A 421 -17.28 13.90 25.53
C ARG A 421 -17.77 14.77 26.67
#